data_4546fcc0e8defb6408f8de1f0ce712ae
#
_entry.id   4546fcc0e8defb6408f8de1f0ce712ae
#
_cell.length_a   1.000
_cell.length_b   1.000
_cell.length_c   1.000
_cell.angle_alpha   90.00
_cell.angle_beta   90.00
_cell.angle_gamma   90.00
#
_symmetry.space_group_name_H-M   'P 1'
#
loop_
_entity.id
_entity.type
_entity.pdbx_description
1 polymer ?
#
loop_
_entity_poly.entity_id
_entity_poly.type
_entity_poly.pdbx_seq_one_letter_code
_entity_poly.pdbx_strand_id
1 'polypeptide(L)'
;SRPELADETHVLLALLCVRPVLAHQVVHVGAYNFPPYIAQAESAKPQGVVVDLLVALNRLQADYRFVMVPTSVTRRYQDLASKRIDLIFFESPEWGWKNTAHEVLGLGGTDAEVYVARNLPGRDQHYFDDFDGKRLALYSGYHYGFADFNSDRDYLRQHFKAEFSYSHDSNLLKVLHDRADITVVAESFLQLFLDKNPGSAQQLLVSTRKDQVYHHQVLLRPESPVSAKELGRLLERLRASGELKVLLQRYHLHASH
;
A
#
# COMPACT_ATOMS: atom_id res chain seq x y z
N SER A 1 -39.33 -66.92 -47.70
CA SER A 1 -38.08 -66.45 -47.01
C SER A 1 -37.90 -64.95 -47.16
N ARG A 2 -38.01 -64.23 -46.07
CA ARG A 2 -37.73 -62.81 -45.94
C ARG A 2 -36.35 -62.67 -45.29
N PRO A 3 -35.48 -61.76 -45.77
CA PRO A 3 -34.28 -61.44 -45.02
C PRO A 3 -34.60 -60.40 -43.96
N GLU A 4 -34.08 -60.66 -42.76
CA GLU A 4 -34.10 -59.74 -41.62
C GLU A 4 -33.20 -58.52 -41.90
N LEU A 5 -33.75 -57.35 -41.69
CA LEU A 5 -33.03 -56.07 -41.66
C LEU A 5 -32.38 -55.93 -40.28
N ALA A 6 -31.06 -55.97 -40.25
CA ALA A 6 -30.28 -55.64 -39.06
C ALA A 6 -30.31 -54.12 -38.87
N ASP A 7 -30.88 -53.73 -37.76
CA ASP A 7 -30.91 -52.33 -37.33
C ASP A 7 -29.57 -52.00 -36.64
N GLU A 8 -28.68 -51.33 -37.36
CA GLU A 8 -27.40 -50.83 -36.79
C GLU A 8 -27.67 -49.44 -36.16
N THR A 9 -28.01 -49.49 -34.90
CA THR A 9 -28.04 -48.26 -34.08
C THR A 9 -26.62 -47.79 -33.80
N HIS A 10 -26.15 -46.81 -34.56
CA HIS A 10 -24.91 -46.10 -34.27
C HIS A 10 -25.11 -45.22 -33.06
N VAL A 11 -24.65 -45.65 -31.90
CA VAL A 11 -24.53 -44.86 -30.69
C VAL A 11 -23.36 -43.90 -30.90
N LEU A 12 -23.65 -42.65 -31.20
CA LEU A 12 -22.66 -41.58 -31.27
C LEU A 12 -22.28 -41.22 -29.83
N LEU A 13 -21.13 -41.75 -29.35
CA LEU A 13 -20.54 -41.36 -28.08
C LEU A 13 -19.93 -39.97 -28.22
N ALA A 14 -20.67 -38.95 -27.81
CA ALA A 14 -20.13 -37.60 -27.71
C ALA A 14 -19.13 -37.57 -26.55
N LEU A 15 -17.84 -37.63 -26.86
CA LEU A 15 -16.79 -37.31 -25.91
C LEU A 15 -16.90 -35.84 -25.53
N LEU A 16 -17.55 -35.56 -24.41
CA LEU A 16 -17.44 -34.28 -23.72
C LEU A 16 -15.99 -34.15 -23.23
N CYS A 17 -15.17 -33.45 -24.01
CA CYS A 17 -13.88 -32.95 -23.53
C CYS A 17 -14.16 -31.95 -22.41
N VAL A 18 -14.23 -32.45 -21.18
CA VAL A 18 -14.15 -31.59 -19.98
C VAL A 18 -12.72 -31.09 -19.94
N ARG A 19 -12.52 -29.87 -20.45
CA ARG A 19 -11.26 -29.17 -20.23
C ARG A 19 -11.15 -28.93 -18.74
N PRO A 20 -10.08 -29.36 -18.06
CA PRO A 20 -9.88 -29.01 -16.67
C PRO A 20 -9.83 -27.49 -16.58
N VAL A 21 -10.76 -26.90 -15.87
CA VAL A 21 -10.67 -25.49 -15.47
C VAL A 21 -9.47 -25.46 -14.53
N LEU A 22 -8.32 -24.94 -15.00
CA LEU A 22 -7.16 -24.71 -14.17
C LEU A 22 -7.59 -23.77 -13.04
N ALA A 23 -7.58 -24.27 -11.80
CA ALA A 23 -7.86 -23.48 -10.64
C ALA A 23 -6.85 -22.33 -10.57
N HIS A 24 -7.32 -21.08 -10.34
CA HIS A 24 -6.43 -19.94 -10.13
C HIS A 24 -5.57 -20.17 -8.90
N GLN A 25 -4.31 -19.80 -9.00
CA GLN A 25 -3.45 -19.76 -7.83
C GLN A 25 -3.73 -18.47 -7.06
N VAL A 26 -4.17 -18.59 -5.82
CA VAL A 26 -4.49 -17.44 -4.96
C VAL A 26 -3.20 -16.83 -4.43
N VAL A 27 -3.09 -15.51 -4.55
CA VAL A 27 -1.99 -14.72 -3.99
C VAL A 27 -2.59 -13.79 -2.93
N HIS A 28 -2.15 -13.96 -1.69
CA HIS A 28 -2.64 -13.18 -0.56
C HIS A 28 -1.81 -11.90 -0.41
N VAL A 29 -2.44 -10.76 -0.61
CA VAL A 29 -1.81 -9.44 -0.53
C VAL A 29 -2.14 -8.79 0.81
N GLY A 30 -1.12 -8.57 1.62
CA GLY A 30 -1.30 -7.92 2.92
C GLY A 30 -1.73 -6.45 2.76
N ALA A 31 -2.70 -6.05 3.56
CA ALA A 31 -3.24 -4.70 3.53
C ALA A 31 -3.35 -4.12 4.93
N TYR A 32 -2.63 -3.05 5.20
CA TYR A 32 -2.73 -2.28 6.42
C TYR A 32 -2.98 -0.81 6.10
N ASN A 33 -3.42 -0.05 7.07
CA ASN A 33 -3.81 1.34 6.84
C ASN A 33 -2.59 2.21 6.52
N PHE A 34 -2.46 2.55 5.25
CA PHE A 34 -1.40 3.41 4.71
C PHE A 34 -1.95 4.22 3.53
N PRO A 35 -2.76 5.28 3.80
CA PRO A 35 -3.32 6.08 2.73
C PRO A 35 -2.23 6.92 2.02
N PRO A 36 -2.29 7.12 0.71
CA PRO A 36 -3.37 6.77 -0.21
C PRO A 36 -3.29 5.34 -0.77
N TYR A 37 -2.32 4.56 -0.35
CA TYR A 37 -2.11 3.19 -0.87
C TYR A 37 -3.24 2.26 -0.45
N ILE A 38 -3.57 2.28 0.83
CA ILE A 38 -4.70 1.54 1.40
C ILE A 38 -5.36 2.40 2.47
N ALA A 39 -6.65 2.60 2.35
CA ALA A 39 -7.48 3.22 3.37
C ALA A 39 -8.60 2.25 3.75
N GLN A 40 -8.93 2.20 5.03
CA GLN A 40 -9.99 1.36 5.56
C GLN A 40 -9.79 -0.14 5.23
N ALA A 41 -8.58 -0.65 5.45
CA ALA A 41 -8.19 -2.02 5.09
C ALA A 41 -9.13 -3.10 5.65
N GLU A 42 -9.67 -2.91 6.85
CA GLU A 42 -10.57 -3.85 7.53
C GLU A 42 -12.06 -3.63 7.24
N SER A 43 -12.41 -2.62 6.44
CA SER A 43 -13.81 -2.34 6.10
C SER A 43 -14.31 -3.24 4.97
N ALA A 44 -15.64 -3.25 4.77
CA ALA A 44 -16.26 -3.94 3.65
C ALA A 44 -15.89 -3.32 2.29
N LYS A 45 -15.47 -2.06 2.29
CA LYS A 45 -15.10 -1.29 1.09
C LYS A 45 -13.75 -0.61 1.27
N PRO A 46 -12.64 -1.34 1.32
CA PRO A 46 -11.32 -0.74 1.34
C PRO A 46 -11.09 0.09 0.08
N GLN A 47 -10.28 1.13 0.19
CA GLN A 47 -9.99 2.06 -0.91
C GLN A 47 -8.49 2.26 -1.04
N GLY A 48 -8.07 2.78 -2.18
CA GLY A 48 -6.70 3.18 -2.41
C GLY A 48 -6.05 2.53 -3.62
N VAL A 49 -4.79 2.87 -3.81
CA VAL A 49 -3.97 2.41 -4.95
C VAL A 49 -3.94 0.89 -5.07
N VAL A 50 -3.73 0.21 -3.94
CA VAL A 50 -3.60 -1.26 -3.94
C VAL A 50 -4.91 -1.93 -4.36
N VAL A 51 -6.06 -1.43 -3.89
CA VAL A 51 -7.37 -1.95 -4.31
C VAL A 51 -7.54 -1.89 -5.82
N ASP A 52 -7.25 -0.72 -6.41
CA ASP A 52 -7.36 -0.52 -7.85
C ASP A 52 -6.34 -1.36 -8.62
N LEU A 53 -5.13 -1.50 -8.08
CA LEU A 53 -4.07 -2.31 -8.67
C LEU A 53 -4.45 -3.79 -8.71
N LEU A 54 -5.02 -4.33 -7.63
CA LEU A 54 -5.47 -5.73 -7.61
C LEU A 54 -6.60 -5.99 -8.60
N VAL A 55 -7.53 -5.06 -8.76
CA VAL A 55 -8.56 -5.15 -9.79
C VAL A 55 -7.92 -5.23 -11.18
N ALA A 56 -6.94 -4.36 -11.46
CA ALA A 56 -6.25 -4.35 -12.76
C ALA A 56 -5.47 -5.65 -13.00
N LEU A 57 -4.74 -6.14 -12.00
CA LEU A 57 -3.99 -7.40 -12.08
C LEU A 57 -4.91 -8.61 -12.31
N ASN A 58 -6.02 -8.67 -11.60
CA ASN A 58 -6.98 -9.77 -11.74
C ASN A 58 -7.70 -9.77 -13.10
N ARG A 59 -7.91 -8.58 -13.69
CA ARG A 59 -8.49 -8.46 -15.04
C ARG A 59 -7.51 -8.83 -16.15
N LEU A 60 -6.22 -8.58 -15.90
CA LEU A 60 -5.16 -8.74 -16.91
C LEU A 60 -4.90 -10.19 -17.29
N GLN A 61 -5.06 -11.12 -16.35
CA GLN A 61 -4.65 -12.51 -16.50
C GLN A 61 -5.50 -13.45 -15.62
N ALA A 62 -5.40 -14.75 -15.89
CA ALA A 62 -6.20 -15.77 -15.22
C ALA A 62 -5.38 -16.79 -14.40
N ASP A 63 -4.06 -16.72 -14.42
CA ASP A 63 -3.19 -17.69 -13.71
C ASP A 63 -3.16 -17.44 -12.20
N TYR A 64 -3.30 -16.18 -11.79
CA TYR A 64 -3.29 -15.76 -10.41
C TYR A 64 -4.56 -15.00 -10.05
N ARG A 65 -5.01 -15.19 -8.83
CA ARG A 65 -6.04 -14.36 -8.22
C ARG A 65 -5.45 -13.64 -7.02
N PHE A 66 -5.31 -12.34 -7.13
CA PHE A 66 -4.82 -11.49 -6.05
C PHE A 66 -5.98 -11.13 -5.12
N VAL A 67 -5.83 -11.49 -3.84
CA VAL A 67 -6.85 -11.29 -2.81
C VAL A 67 -6.26 -10.47 -1.68
N MET A 68 -6.94 -9.41 -1.27
CA MET A 68 -6.52 -8.58 -0.16
C MET A 68 -6.78 -9.29 1.17
N VAL A 69 -5.77 -9.34 2.04
CA VAL A 69 -5.84 -9.88 3.39
C VAL A 69 -5.50 -8.78 4.38
N PRO A 70 -6.46 -8.33 5.20
CA PRO A 70 -6.19 -7.33 6.22
C PRO A 70 -5.12 -7.80 7.21
N THR A 71 -4.20 -6.90 7.51
CA THR A 71 -3.17 -7.06 8.53
C THR A 71 -3.06 -5.75 9.31
N SER A 72 -1.96 -5.53 10.00
CA SER A 72 -1.69 -4.27 10.69
C SER A 72 -0.24 -3.87 10.53
N VAL A 73 0.08 -2.64 10.89
CA VAL A 73 1.44 -2.11 10.89
C VAL A 73 2.40 -3.01 11.67
N THR A 74 1.94 -3.57 12.79
CA THR A 74 2.77 -4.42 13.66
C THR A 74 2.70 -5.90 13.34
N ARG A 75 1.56 -6.40 12.81
CA ARG A 75 1.39 -7.83 12.51
C ARG A 75 1.93 -8.25 11.15
N ARG A 76 2.16 -7.31 10.23
CA ARG A 76 2.51 -7.64 8.85
C ARG A 76 3.79 -8.48 8.72
N TYR A 77 4.74 -8.32 9.61
CA TYR A 77 5.98 -9.10 9.62
C TYR A 77 5.70 -10.58 9.91
N GLN A 78 4.96 -10.85 10.96
CA GLN A 78 4.56 -12.20 11.33
C GLN A 78 3.63 -12.83 10.30
N ASP A 79 2.74 -12.07 9.73
CA ASP A 79 1.83 -12.55 8.70
C ASP A 79 2.57 -12.97 7.42
N LEU A 80 3.65 -12.24 7.06
CA LEU A 80 4.51 -12.64 5.94
C LEU A 80 5.32 -13.90 6.30
N ALA A 81 5.92 -13.94 7.49
CA ALA A 81 6.73 -15.06 7.95
C ALA A 81 5.91 -16.36 8.09
N SER A 82 4.66 -16.26 8.52
CA SER A 82 3.76 -17.41 8.70
C SER A 82 3.00 -17.81 7.43
N LYS A 83 3.24 -17.14 6.31
CA LYS A 83 2.56 -17.41 5.03
C LYS A 83 1.06 -17.05 5.03
N ARG A 84 0.60 -16.27 6.01
CA ARG A 84 -0.77 -15.75 6.00
C ARG A 84 -0.97 -14.75 4.86
N ILE A 85 0.07 -13.98 4.54
CA ILE A 85 0.16 -13.14 3.35
C ILE A 85 1.38 -13.52 2.54
N ASP A 86 1.32 -13.34 1.24
CA ASP A 86 2.38 -13.71 0.30
C ASP A 86 3.26 -12.53 -0.08
N LEU A 87 2.68 -11.34 -0.11
CA LEU A 87 3.38 -10.10 -0.48
C LEU A 87 2.65 -8.86 0.07
N ILE A 88 3.39 -7.75 0.08
CA ILE A 88 2.86 -6.43 0.41
C ILE A 88 3.37 -5.44 -0.63
N PHE A 89 2.44 -4.65 -1.20
CA PHE A 89 2.77 -3.54 -2.09
C PHE A 89 3.10 -2.28 -1.30
N PHE A 90 3.94 -1.41 -1.88
CA PHE A 90 4.29 -0.09 -1.36
C PHE A 90 4.89 -0.18 0.04
N GLU A 91 5.95 -0.94 0.14
CA GLU A 91 6.70 -1.18 1.37
C GLU A 91 8.13 -0.67 1.22
N SER A 92 8.83 -0.50 2.34
CA SER A 92 10.26 -0.20 2.36
C SER A 92 11.00 -1.18 3.26
N PRO A 93 12.14 -1.75 2.82
CA PRO A 93 12.95 -2.61 3.67
C PRO A 93 13.43 -1.96 4.97
N GLU A 94 13.52 -0.62 5.02
CA GLU A 94 13.92 0.15 6.20
C GLU A 94 12.85 0.19 7.30
N TRP A 95 11.64 -0.26 7.00
CA TRP A 95 10.52 -0.24 7.93
C TRP A 95 10.41 -1.53 8.77
N GLY A 96 11.53 -1.98 9.34
CA GLY A 96 11.56 -3.07 10.30
C GLY A 96 11.65 -4.47 9.70
N TRP A 97 11.98 -4.61 8.42
CA TRP A 97 12.01 -5.90 7.72
C TRP A 97 13.30 -6.70 7.87
N LYS A 98 14.30 -6.17 8.58
CA LYS A 98 15.63 -6.75 8.69
C LYS A 98 15.64 -8.22 9.15
N ASN A 99 14.74 -8.59 10.05
CA ASN A 99 14.69 -9.92 10.66
C ASN A 99 13.63 -10.84 10.04
N THR A 100 12.97 -10.41 8.97
CA THR A 100 11.98 -11.20 8.25
C THR A 100 12.46 -11.45 6.82
N ALA A 101 12.61 -12.73 6.45
CA ALA A 101 13.07 -13.10 5.12
C ALA A 101 12.09 -12.60 4.04
N HIS A 102 12.61 -11.93 3.02
CA HIS A 102 11.82 -11.38 1.93
C HIS A 102 12.65 -11.17 0.68
N GLU A 103 11.97 -11.10 -0.47
CA GLU A 103 12.50 -10.61 -1.73
C GLU A 103 11.93 -9.22 -2.02
N VAL A 104 12.64 -8.41 -2.78
CA VAL A 104 12.24 -7.05 -3.11
C VAL A 104 12.03 -6.93 -4.62
N LEU A 105 10.89 -6.35 -5.01
CA LEU A 105 10.60 -5.97 -6.39
C LEU A 105 10.34 -4.46 -6.43
N GLY A 106 11.13 -3.72 -7.21
CA GLY A 106 10.91 -2.30 -7.44
C GLY A 106 9.70 -2.06 -8.33
N LEU A 107 8.88 -1.08 -7.95
CA LEU A 107 7.70 -0.65 -8.74
C LEU A 107 8.02 0.53 -9.66
N GLY A 108 9.18 1.17 -9.49
CA GLY A 108 9.45 2.50 -10.02
C GLY A 108 8.64 3.57 -9.27
N GLY A 109 9.11 4.79 -9.28
CA GLY A 109 8.47 5.88 -8.55
C GLY A 109 8.87 5.96 -7.08
N THR A 110 8.55 7.09 -6.49
CA THR A 110 8.88 7.43 -5.11
C THR A 110 7.73 8.18 -4.46
N ASP A 111 7.73 8.20 -3.15
CA ASP A 111 6.93 9.11 -2.34
C ASP A 111 7.83 9.63 -1.22
N ALA A 112 7.34 10.57 -0.44
CA ALA A 112 8.07 11.13 0.68
C ALA A 112 7.12 11.40 1.84
N GLU A 113 7.65 11.33 3.05
CA GLU A 113 6.97 11.85 4.23
C GLU A 113 7.42 13.28 4.48
N VAL A 114 6.48 14.14 4.81
CA VAL A 114 6.71 15.56 5.10
C VAL A 114 6.16 15.94 6.47
N TYR A 115 6.73 16.98 7.07
CA TYR A 115 6.24 17.58 8.29
C TYR A 115 5.16 18.60 7.98
N VAL A 116 4.12 18.62 8.79
CA VAL A 116 3.00 19.54 8.63
C VAL A 116 2.71 20.22 9.97
N ALA A 117 2.62 21.54 9.95
CA ALA A 117 2.29 22.40 11.09
C ALA A 117 1.21 23.40 10.69
N ARG A 118 0.67 24.17 11.65
CA ARG A 118 -0.20 25.29 11.32
C ARG A 118 0.59 26.44 10.69
N ASN A 119 0.02 27.05 9.69
CA ASN A 119 0.55 28.26 9.09
C ASN A 119 0.17 29.47 9.97
N LEU A 120 1.14 29.94 10.76
CA LEU A 120 0.97 31.10 11.63
C LEU A 120 1.83 32.27 11.16
N PRO A 121 1.42 33.54 11.44
CA PRO A 121 2.26 34.70 11.13
C PRO A 121 3.67 34.57 11.71
N GLY A 122 4.69 34.83 10.88
CA GLY A 122 6.07 34.75 11.30
C GLY A 122 6.66 33.33 11.38
N ARG A 123 5.86 32.28 11.17
CA ARG A 123 6.33 30.91 11.12
C ARG A 123 6.80 30.58 9.70
N ASP A 124 8.00 30.05 9.58
CA ASP A 124 8.61 29.66 8.31
C ASP A 124 9.20 28.24 8.39
N GLN A 125 9.97 27.85 7.38
CA GLN A 125 10.57 26.50 7.30
C GLN A 125 11.51 26.17 8.46
N HIS A 126 12.09 27.15 9.12
CA HIS A 126 12.93 26.94 10.32
C HIS A 126 12.15 26.29 11.48
N TYR A 127 10.82 26.38 11.48
CA TYR A 127 10.00 25.70 12.47
C TYR A 127 10.24 24.20 12.52
N PHE A 128 10.66 23.60 11.40
CA PHE A 128 10.92 22.17 11.28
C PHE A 128 12.38 21.78 11.53
N ASP A 129 13.24 22.69 11.94
CA ASP A 129 14.67 22.41 12.17
C ASP A 129 14.89 21.50 13.38
N ASP A 130 14.04 21.59 14.39
CA ASP A 130 14.03 20.71 15.55
C ASP A 130 12.61 20.48 16.09
N PHE A 131 12.46 19.48 16.96
CA PHE A 131 11.18 19.13 17.57
C PHE A 131 11.13 19.40 19.07
N ASP A 132 12.10 20.15 19.61
CA ASP A 132 12.18 20.45 21.03
C ASP A 132 10.94 21.20 21.51
N GLY A 133 10.27 20.63 22.51
CA GLY A 133 9.07 21.21 23.09
C GLY A 133 7.83 21.15 22.21
N LYS A 134 7.90 20.58 21.01
CA LYS A 134 6.79 20.50 20.08
C LYS A 134 6.04 19.17 20.24
N ARG A 135 4.71 19.27 20.28
CA ARG A 135 3.82 18.10 20.39
C ARG A 135 3.71 17.43 19.04
N LEU A 136 4.10 16.17 18.95
CA LEU A 136 4.09 15.39 17.71
C LEU A 136 2.86 14.46 17.70
N ALA A 137 2.04 14.56 16.65
CA ALA A 137 0.96 13.61 16.40
C ALA A 137 1.48 12.57 15.39
N LEU A 138 1.66 11.35 15.84
CA LEU A 138 2.26 10.25 15.08
C LEU A 138 1.28 9.09 14.89
N TYR A 139 1.50 8.31 13.85
CA TYR A 139 0.78 7.05 13.66
C TYR A 139 1.53 5.94 14.41
N SER A 140 0.82 5.18 15.23
CA SER A 140 1.42 4.11 16.04
C SER A 140 2.05 3.01 15.16
N GLY A 141 3.31 2.72 15.39
CA GLY A 141 4.04 1.67 14.71
C GLY A 141 4.73 2.08 13.40
N TYR A 142 4.55 3.32 12.94
CA TYR A 142 5.26 3.82 11.75
C TYR A 142 6.75 4.05 12.05
N HIS A 143 7.56 3.88 11.01
CA HIS A 143 9.01 4.06 11.06
C HIS A 143 9.36 5.43 10.48
N TYR A 144 9.64 6.39 11.35
CA TYR A 144 9.92 7.77 10.95
C TYR A 144 11.42 8.04 10.83
N GLY A 145 11.81 8.77 9.79
CA GLY A 145 13.20 9.10 9.54
C GLY A 145 13.84 9.95 10.65
N PHE A 146 13.08 10.90 11.25
CA PHE A 146 13.58 11.74 12.34
C PHE A 146 13.99 10.97 13.60
N ALA A 147 13.49 9.75 13.74
CA ALA A 147 13.76 8.86 14.86
C ALA A 147 14.61 7.64 14.46
N ASP A 148 15.41 7.77 13.40
CA ASP A 148 16.23 6.69 12.85
C ASP A 148 15.45 5.39 12.57
N PHE A 149 14.19 5.54 12.12
CA PHE A 149 13.27 4.47 11.82
C PHE A 149 12.88 3.58 13.01
N ASN A 150 13.13 4.06 14.23
CA ASN A 150 12.70 3.37 15.45
C ASN A 150 11.22 3.63 15.68
N SER A 151 10.41 2.57 15.64
CA SER A 151 8.95 2.64 15.81
C SER A 151 8.48 2.35 17.24
N ASP A 152 9.39 2.10 18.17
CA ASP A 152 9.05 1.80 19.56
C ASP A 152 8.42 3.02 20.24
N ARG A 153 7.21 2.83 20.79
CA ARG A 153 6.45 3.93 21.41
C ARG A 153 7.14 4.49 22.65
N ASP A 154 7.75 3.64 23.46
CA ASP A 154 8.44 4.09 24.67
C ASP A 154 9.68 4.90 24.30
N TYR A 155 10.47 4.45 23.31
CA TYR A 155 11.58 5.22 22.77
C TYR A 155 11.13 6.59 22.28
N LEU A 156 10.08 6.65 21.48
CA LEU A 156 9.56 7.90 20.92
C LEU A 156 9.03 8.85 22.02
N ARG A 157 8.38 8.34 23.04
CA ARG A 157 7.92 9.15 24.17
C ARG A 157 9.05 9.66 25.04
N GLN A 158 10.13 8.90 25.17
CA GLN A 158 11.29 9.31 25.96
C GLN A 158 12.09 10.43 25.28
N HIS A 159 12.14 10.43 23.94
CA HIS A 159 12.97 11.37 23.19
C HIS A 159 12.17 12.53 22.59
N PHE A 160 10.85 12.41 22.48
CA PHE A 160 9.97 13.40 21.88
C PHE A 160 8.67 13.52 22.65
N LYS A 161 7.97 14.65 22.50
CA LYS A 161 6.61 14.80 23.00
C LYS A 161 5.63 14.14 22.03
N ALA A 162 5.70 12.82 21.90
CA ALA A 162 4.95 12.04 20.92
C ALA A 162 3.62 11.54 21.50
N GLU A 163 2.55 11.74 20.75
CA GLU A 163 1.25 11.11 20.95
C GLU A 163 0.91 10.27 19.73
N PHE A 164 0.21 9.17 19.94
CA PHE A 164 -0.04 8.18 18.91
C PHE A 164 -1.53 8.04 18.61
N SER A 165 -1.84 7.86 17.32
CA SER A 165 -3.16 7.53 16.84
C SER A 165 -3.07 6.45 15.75
N TYR A 166 -4.22 6.06 15.23
CA TYR A 166 -4.35 5.15 14.09
C TYR A 166 -5.07 5.83 12.91
N SER A 167 -4.93 7.15 12.80
CA SER A 167 -5.57 7.91 11.72
C SER A 167 -4.73 9.13 11.34
N HIS A 168 -4.27 9.19 10.09
CA HIS A 168 -3.58 10.37 9.55
C HIS A 168 -4.51 11.57 9.43
N ASP A 169 -5.78 11.37 9.09
CA ASP A 169 -6.79 12.43 9.08
C ASP A 169 -6.94 13.05 10.47
N SER A 170 -7.04 12.22 11.48
CA SER A 170 -7.11 12.69 12.87
C SER A 170 -5.87 13.48 13.27
N ASN A 171 -4.69 13.05 12.86
CA ASN A 171 -3.44 13.75 13.16
C ASN A 171 -3.38 15.13 12.50
N LEU A 172 -3.82 15.25 11.24
CA LEU A 172 -3.92 16.54 10.57
C LEU A 172 -4.94 17.47 11.24
N LEU A 173 -6.09 16.93 11.66
CA LEU A 173 -7.10 17.71 12.38
C LEU A 173 -6.58 18.17 13.73
N LYS A 174 -5.79 17.38 14.44
CA LYS A 174 -5.12 17.80 15.70
C LYS A 174 -4.21 19.01 15.47
N VAL A 175 -3.46 19.02 14.37
CA VAL A 175 -2.61 20.16 14.01
C VAL A 175 -3.46 21.38 13.69
N LEU A 176 -4.50 21.23 12.89
CA LEU A 176 -5.40 22.33 12.52
C LEU A 176 -6.09 22.95 13.74
N HIS A 177 -6.43 22.15 14.75
CA HIS A 177 -7.13 22.57 15.97
C HIS A 177 -6.21 22.86 17.16
N ASP A 178 -4.91 23.02 16.93
CA ASP A 178 -3.90 23.31 17.95
C ASP A 178 -3.84 22.27 19.10
N ARG A 179 -4.08 21.00 18.77
CA ARG A 179 -3.94 19.88 19.69
C ARG A 179 -2.62 19.13 19.50
N ALA A 180 -1.92 19.43 18.43
CA ALA A 180 -0.56 19.00 18.13
C ALA A 180 0.15 20.12 17.36
N ASP A 181 1.47 20.15 17.41
CA ASP A 181 2.26 21.16 16.74
C ASP A 181 2.70 20.68 15.36
N ILE A 182 3.11 19.41 15.25
CA ILE A 182 3.60 18.81 14.01
C ILE A 182 3.01 17.40 13.86
N THR A 183 2.65 17.06 12.64
CA THR A 183 2.43 15.67 12.21
C THR A 183 3.29 15.34 11.00
N VAL A 184 3.38 14.06 10.66
CA VAL A 184 4.17 13.55 9.54
C VAL A 184 3.27 12.70 8.67
N VAL A 185 3.18 13.03 7.39
CA VAL A 185 2.31 12.34 6.43
C VAL A 185 2.98 12.19 5.08
N ALA A 186 2.54 11.20 4.30
CA ALA A 186 2.96 11.06 2.92
C ALA A 186 2.50 12.27 2.08
N GLU A 187 3.36 12.76 1.20
CA GLU A 187 3.00 13.88 0.29
C GLU A 187 1.77 13.55 -0.54
N SER A 188 1.68 12.34 -1.06
CA SER A 188 0.54 11.89 -1.86
C SER A 188 -0.77 11.91 -1.06
N PHE A 189 -0.74 11.46 0.19
CA PHE A 189 -1.90 11.53 1.09
C PHE A 189 -2.29 12.99 1.38
N LEU A 190 -1.32 13.84 1.64
CA LEU A 190 -1.58 15.25 1.92
C LEU A 190 -2.30 15.94 0.75
N GLN A 191 -1.88 15.66 -0.48
CA GLN A 191 -2.54 16.23 -1.67
C GLN A 191 -4.00 15.80 -1.76
N LEU A 192 -4.31 14.53 -1.50
CA LEU A 192 -5.69 14.05 -1.46
C LEU A 192 -6.51 14.70 -0.33
N PHE A 193 -5.89 14.85 0.83
CA PHE A 193 -6.54 15.54 1.95
C PHE A 193 -6.88 16.99 1.59
N LEU A 194 -5.96 17.71 0.96
CA LEU A 194 -6.16 19.10 0.55
C LEU A 194 -7.20 19.23 -0.57
N ASP A 195 -7.29 18.27 -1.49
CA ASP A 195 -8.33 18.21 -2.51
C ASP A 195 -9.72 18.12 -1.89
N LYS A 196 -9.85 17.33 -0.83
CA LYS A 196 -11.11 17.15 -0.09
C LYS A 196 -11.41 18.30 0.88
N ASN A 197 -10.38 19.01 1.31
CA ASN A 197 -10.45 20.09 2.30
C ASN A 197 -9.72 21.34 1.77
N PRO A 198 -10.20 21.97 0.70
CA PRO A 198 -9.45 23.02 -0.01
C PRO A 198 -9.13 24.25 0.86
N GLY A 199 -9.96 24.55 1.85
CA GLY A 199 -9.68 25.64 2.80
C GLY A 199 -8.50 25.36 3.73
N SER A 200 -8.09 24.13 3.90
CA SER A 200 -6.99 23.74 4.79
C SER A 200 -5.61 24.06 4.22
N ALA A 201 -5.47 24.22 2.91
CA ALA A 201 -4.18 24.51 2.27
C ALA A 201 -3.54 25.79 2.79
N GLN A 202 -4.36 26.82 3.07
CA GLN A 202 -3.91 28.11 3.61
C GLN A 202 -3.61 28.06 5.10
N GLN A 203 -4.15 27.09 5.81
CA GLN A 203 -4.00 26.93 7.27
C GLN A 203 -2.82 26.07 7.65
N LEU A 204 -2.20 25.39 6.69
CA LEU A 204 -1.10 24.46 6.92
C LEU A 204 0.20 24.97 6.32
N LEU A 205 1.28 24.79 7.08
CA LEU A 205 2.65 24.95 6.65
C LEU A 205 3.23 23.55 6.44
N VAL A 206 3.67 23.28 5.21
CA VAL A 206 4.25 21.98 4.83
C VAL A 206 5.76 22.15 4.69
N SER A 207 6.52 21.26 5.28
CA SER A 207 7.98 21.32 5.21
C SER A 207 8.49 21.06 3.78
N THR A 208 9.53 21.79 3.39
CA THR A 208 10.33 21.44 2.21
C THR A 208 11.32 20.33 2.54
N ARG A 209 11.75 20.25 3.80
CA ARG A 209 12.51 19.14 4.33
C ARG A 209 11.66 17.87 4.38
N LYS A 210 12.20 16.77 3.86
CA LYS A 210 11.55 15.47 3.92
C LYS A 210 11.97 14.72 5.18
N ASP A 211 11.03 14.05 5.83
CA ASP A 211 11.34 13.08 6.88
C ASP A 211 12.07 11.88 6.28
N GLN A 212 11.56 11.40 5.17
CA GLN A 212 12.17 10.34 4.37
C GLN A 212 11.64 10.39 2.95
N VAL A 213 12.45 9.91 2.02
CA VAL A 213 12.05 9.60 0.65
C VAL A 213 12.21 8.09 0.48
N TYR A 214 11.21 7.43 -0.04
CA TYR A 214 11.25 5.99 -0.26
C TYR A 214 10.84 5.63 -1.67
N HIS A 215 11.47 4.57 -2.18
CA HIS A 215 11.11 3.97 -3.45
C HIS A 215 9.91 3.05 -3.26
N HIS A 216 8.99 3.06 -4.22
CA HIS A 216 7.88 2.11 -4.21
C HIS A 216 8.40 0.71 -4.50
N GLN A 217 8.15 -0.21 -3.57
CA GLN A 217 8.63 -1.58 -3.64
C GLN A 217 7.54 -2.54 -3.20
N VAL A 218 7.62 -3.76 -3.73
CA VAL A 218 6.86 -4.92 -3.23
C VAL A 218 7.82 -5.78 -2.42
N LEU A 219 7.41 -6.20 -1.25
CA LEU A 219 8.10 -7.25 -0.51
C LEU A 219 7.31 -8.55 -0.66
N LEU A 220 7.99 -9.62 -1.10
CA LEU A 220 7.41 -10.94 -1.27
C LEU A 220 8.08 -11.91 -0.29
N ARG A 221 7.29 -12.80 0.32
CA ARG A 221 7.89 -13.89 1.10
C ARG A 221 8.70 -14.81 0.19
N PRO A 222 9.73 -15.49 0.71
CA PRO A 222 10.35 -16.59 -0.01
C PRO A 222 9.28 -17.62 -0.41
N GLU A 223 9.42 -18.20 -1.60
CA GLU A 223 8.47 -19.17 -2.14
C GLU A 223 7.03 -18.66 -2.29
N SER A 224 6.87 -17.35 -2.53
CA SER A 224 5.57 -16.78 -2.88
C SER A 224 4.97 -17.50 -4.10
N PRO A 225 3.64 -17.74 -4.14
CA PRO A 225 2.97 -18.34 -5.30
C PRO A 225 3.27 -17.62 -6.60
N VAL A 226 3.31 -16.29 -6.58
CA VAL A 226 3.81 -15.48 -7.68
C VAL A 226 5.24 -15.06 -7.37
N SER A 227 6.17 -15.33 -8.28
CA SER A 227 7.56 -14.90 -8.13
C SER A 227 7.69 -13.40 -8.37
N ALA A 228 8.78 -12.78 -7.88
CA ALA A 228 9.10 -11.40 -8.18
C ALA A 228 9.23 -11.16 -9.68
N LYS A 229 9.84 -12.08 -10.41
CA LYS A 229 9.98 -12.03 -11.86
C LYS A 229 8.62 -12.03 -12.58
N GLU A 230 7.72 -12.92 -12.18
CA GLU A 230 6.39 -13.03 -12.78
C GLU A 230 5.53 -11.81 -12.47
N LEU A 231 5.52 -11.37 -11.21
CA LEU A 231 4.82 -10.15 -10.82
C LEU A 231 5.36 -8.93 -11.56
N GLY A 232 6.68 -8.85 -11.73
CA GLY A 232 7.33 -7.78 -12.49
C GLY A 232 6.86 -7.74 -13.94
N ARG A 233 6.67 -8.90 -14.58
CA ARG A 233 6.12 -9.00 -15.95
C ARG A 233 4.67 -8.50 -16.02
N LEU A 234 3.84 -8.87 -15.05
CA LEU A 234 2.44 -8.41 -15.00
C LEU A 234 2.36 -6.89 -14.83
N LEU A 235 3.16 -6.34 -13.94
CA LEU A 235 3.22 -4.89 -13.73
C LEU A 235 3.75 -4.15 -14.95
N GLU A 236 4.72 -4.73 -15.66
CA GLU A 236 5.22 -4.15 -16.92
C GLU A 236 4.14 -4.12 -18.01
N ARG A 237 3.28 -5.13 -18.08
CA ARG A 237 2.13 -5.12 -19.00
C ARG A 237 1.17 -3.97 -18.68
N LEU A 238 0.90 -3.71 -17.41
CA LEU A 238 0.08 -2.57 -16.97
C LEU A 238 0.75 -1.24 -17.30
N ARG A 239 2.07 -1.16 -17.16
CA ARG A 239 2.84 0.04 -17.51
C ARG A 239 2.80 0.30 -19.00
N ALA A 240 3.08 -0.72 -19.82
CA ALA A 240 3.12 -0.60 -21.27
C ALA A 240 1.77 -0.18 -21.88
N SER A 241 0.65 -0.60 -21.28
CA SER A 241 -0.70 -0.21 -21.72
C SER A 241 -1.09 1.21 -21.30
N GLY A 242 -0.33 1.86 -20.43
CA GLY A 242 -0.67 3.16 -19.83
C GLY A 242 -1.65 3.06 -18.66
N GLU A 243 -2.17 1.88 -18.34
CA GLU A 243 -3.15 1.69 -17.25
C GLU A 243 -2.57 1.99 -15.89
N LEU A 244 -1.32 1.58 -15.63
CA LEU A 244 -0.64 1.86 -14.37
C LEU A 244 -0.46 3.36 -14.14
N LYS A 245 -0.07 4.10 -15.17
CA LYS A 245 0.07 5.56 -15.11
C LYS A 245 -1.24 6.25 -14.73
N VAL A 246 -2.32 5.88 -15.39
CA VAL A 246 -3.66 6.45 -15.12
C VAL A 246 -4.09 6.16 -13.68
N LEU A 247 -3.88 4.93 -13.23
CA LEU A 247 -4.21 4.50 -11.88
C LEU A 247 -3.45 5.31 -10.83
N LEU A 248 -2.14 5.46 -10.99
CA LEU A 248 -1.29 6.19 -10.04
C LEU A 248 -1.61 7.68 -10.02
N GLN A 249 -1.92 8.29 -11.17
CA GLN A 249 -2.25 9.72 -11.25
C GLN A 249 -3.48 10.11 -10.43
N ARG A 250 -4.44 9.19 -10.25
CA ARG A 250 -5.62 9.46 -9.41
C ARG A 250 -5.25 9.73 -7.95
N TYR A 251 -4.08 9.27 -7.53
CA TYR A 251 -3.60 9.37 -6.15
C TYR A 251 -2.39 10.30 -5.99
N HIS A 252 -2.17 11.20 -6.96
CA HIS A 252 -1.01 12.10 -6.98
C HIS A 252 0.34 11.37 -6.94
N LEU A 253 0.38 10.16 -7.52
CA LEU A 253 1.58 9.35 -7.66
C LEU A 253 2.01 9.31 -9.12
N HIS A 254 3.32 9.16 -9.34
CA HIS A 254 3.89 9.11 -10.68
C HIS A 254 4.63 7.79 -10.87
N ALA A 255 4.36 7.12 -12.01
CA ALA A 255 5.21 6.04 -12.46
C ALA A 255 6.53 6.64 -12.96
N SER A 256 7.68 6.10 -12.54
CA SER A 256 8.95 6.46 -13.17
C SER A 256 9.03 5.86 -14.58
N HIS A 257 9.73 6.58 -15.47
CA HIS A 257 9.96 6.15 -16.86
C HIS A 257 10.99 5.03 -16.93
#